data_31376c644c9accee77ecdf703f324ae5
#
_entry.id   31376c644c9accee77ecdf703f324ae5
#
_cell.length_a   1.000
_cell.length_b   1.000
_cell.length_c   1.000
_cell.angle_alpha   90.00
_cell.angle_beta   90.00
_cell.angle_gamma   90.00
#
_symmetry.space_group_name_H-M   'P 1'
#
loop_
_entity.id
_entity.type
_entity.pdbx_description
1 polymer ?
#
loop_
_entity_poly.entity_id
_entity_poly.type
_entity_poly.pdbx_seq_one_letter_code
_entity_poly.pdbx_strand_id
1 'polypeptide(L)'
;MSNRESVTKNIIDVLKDVSPPRPVFVTREPFDVDKLAMTQFPALLVTSGNESREDQAMGGYRRGIIEINIRGFVRSDGRKGSVQSVDEKRNNLIERIEEALNTTRNRELATARAATTHVTSVEIVERTPPLGEFSMVAEVHYSFSKGVV
;
A
#
# COMPACT_ATOMS: atom_id res chain seq x y z
N MET A 1 -18.11 -2.09 -10.98
CA MET A 1 -16.92 -1.54 -10.27
C MET A 1 -15.84 -1.24 -11.29
N SER A 2 -15.21 -0.10 -11.19
CA SER A 2 -14.12 0.26 -12.10
C SER A 2 -12.86 -0.56 -11.82
N ASN A 3 -11.98 -0.66 -12.81
CA ASN A 3 -10.68 -1.32 -12.61
C ASN A 3 -9.85 -0.65 -11.54
N ARG A 4 -9.89 0.68 -11.47
CA ARG A 4 -9.19 1.44 -10.42
C ARG A 4 -9.65 1.01 -9.03
N GLU A 5 -10.94 0.91 -8.83
CA GLU A 5 -11.49 0.53 -7.54
C GLU A 5 -11.18 -0.91 -7.20
N SER A 6 -11.26 -1.82 -8.17
CA SER A 6 -10.88 -3.22 -7.98
C SER A 6 -9.41 -3.36 -7.58
N VAL A 7 -8.52 -2.63 -8.24
CA VAL A 7 -7.09 -2.61 -7.91
C VAL A 7 -6.88 -2.09 -6.50
N THR A 8 -7.49 -0.95 -6.17
CA THR A 8 -7.30 -0.34 -4.86
C THR A 8 -7.79 -1.25 -3.74
N LYS A 9 -8.96 -1.86 -3.90
CA LYS A 9 -9.50 -2.81 -2.93
C LYS A 9 -8.62 -4.05 -2.78
N ASN A 10 -8.10 -4.57 -3.90
CA ASN A 10 -7.20 -5.71 -3.86
C ASN A 10 -5.92 -5.39 -3.06
N ILE A 11 -5.33 -4.23 -3.29
CA ILE A 11 -4.14 -3.81 -2.55
C ILE A 11 -4.45 -3.68 -1.06
N ILE A 12 -5.57 -3.08 -0.70
CA ILE A 12 -5.97 -2.95 0.70
C ILE A 12 -6.12 -4.32 1.37
N ASP A 13 -6.76 -5.27 0.69
CA ASP A 13 -6.93 -6.62 1.22
C ASP A 13 -5.58 -7.33 1.43
N VAL A 14 -4.67 -7.18 0.47
CA VAL A 14 -3.30 -7.72 0.59
C VAL A 14 -2.59 -7.10 1.79
N LEU A 15 -2.70 -5.79 2.00
CA LEU A 15 -2.03 -5.10 3.08
C LEU A 15 -2.60 -5.45 4.45
N LYS A 16 -3.88 -5.79 4.53
CA LYS A 16 -4.50 -6.24 5.79
C LYS A 16 -4.03 -7.62 6.23
N ASP A 17 -3.46 -8.40 5.31
CA ASP A 17 -3.11 -9.80 5.56
C ASP A 17 -1.60 -10.07 5.47
N VAL A 18 -0.77 -9.05 5.62
CA VAL A 18 0.69 -9.23 5.60
C VAL A 18 1.17 -10.01 6.83
N SER A 19 2.35 -10.61 6.71
CA SER A 19 3.02 -11.25 7.85
C SER A 19 3.38 -10.22 8.93
N PRO A 20 3.41 -10.60 10.21
CA PRO A 20 3.80 -9.65 11.25
C PRO A 20 5.19 -9.02 11.03
N PRO A 21 5.35 -7.73 11.31
CA PRO A 21 4.38 -6.81 11.91
C PRO A 21 3.24 -6.47 10.95
N ARG A 22 2.01 -6.67 11.42
CA ARG A 22 0.80 -6.50 10.61
C ARG A 22 0.16 -5.16 10.91
N PRO A 23 -0.29 -4.40 9.89
CA PRO A 23 -1.06 -3.19 10.14
C PRO A 23 -2.35 -3.51 10.91
N VAL A 24 -2.63 -2.74 11.93
CA VAL A 24 -3.84 -2.90 12.74
C VAL A 24 -4.98 -2.05 12.18
N PHE A 25 -4.64 -0.89 11.64
CA PHE A 25 -5.61 0.05 11.08
C PHE A 25 -5.22 0.38 9.65
N VAL A 26 -6.07 -0.01 8.70
CA VAL A 26 -5.88 0.30 7.27
C VAL A 26 -7.10 1.04 6.79
N THR A 27 -6.92 2.25 6.30
CA THR A 27 -8.01 3.13 5.89
C THR A 27 -7.70 3.85 4.59
N ARG A 28 -8.74 4.31 3.93
CA ARG A 28 -8.66 5.19 2.75
C ARG A 28 -8.96 6.63 3.10
N GLU A 29 -9.47 6.87 4.31
CA GLU A 29 -9.86 8.20 4.76
C GLU A 29 -8.74 8.84 5.57
N PRO A 30 -8.36 10.09 5.27
CA PRO A 30 -7.38 10.80 6.07
C PRO A 30 -7.76 10.85 7.55
N PHE A 31 -6.79 10.75 8.41
CA PHE A 31 -6.98 10.77 9.85
C PHE A 31 -5.87 11.57 10.53
N ASP A 32 -6.13 11.99 11.76
CA ASP A 32 -5.14 12.65 12.59
C ASP A 32 -4.38 11.58 13.37
N VAL A 33 -3.10 11.37 12.99
CA VAL A 33 -2.27 10.33 13.59
C VAL A 33 -2.07 10.56 15.10
N ASP A 34 -2.08 11.80 15.54
CA ASP A 34 -1.90 12.12 16.97
C ASP A 34 -3.07 11.69 17.83
N LYS A 35 -4.23 11.45 17.21
CA LYS A 35 -5.44 10.99 17.90
C LYS A 35 -5.60 9.48 17.90
N LEU A 36 -4.74 8.74 17.22
CA LEU A 36 -4.82 7.29 17.22
C LEU A 36 -4.39 6.71 18.57
N ALA A 37 -5.11 5.70 19.03
CA ALA A 37 -4.70 4.95 20.22
C ALA A 37 -3.44 4.14 19.90
N MET A 38 -2.62 3.85 20.92
CA MET A 38 -1.42 3.01 20.75
C MET A 38 -1.74 1.66 20.12
N THR A 39 -2.90 1.11 20.41
CA THR A 39 -3.34 -0.18 19.89
C THR A 39 -3.71 -0.14 18.42
N GLN A 40 -3.79 1.04 17.81
CA GLN A 40 -4.12 1.19 16.39
C GLN A 40 -2.88 1.27 15.48
N PHE A 41 -1.69 1.20 16.07
CA PHE A 41 -0.45 1.15 15.29
C PHE A 41 0.02 -0.31 15.09
N PRO A 42 0.63 -0.64 13.96
CA PRO A 42 0.90 0.21 12.79
C PRO A 42 -0.38 0.57 12.04
N ALA A 43 -0.42 1.76 11.48
CA ALA A 43 -1.56 2.23 10.71
C ALA A 43 -1.15 2.56 9.27
N LEU A 44 -2.03 2.30 8.32
CA LEU A 44 -1.80 2.62 6.91
C LEU A 44 -2.94 3.46 6.36
N LEU A 45 -2.57 4.48 5.60
CA LEU A 45 -3.49 5.25 4.77
C LEU A 45 -3.19 4.89 3.31
N VAL A 46 -4.16 4.30 2.62
CA VAL A 46 -4.01 3.81 1.25
C VAL A 46 -4.96 4.55 0.34
N THR A 47 -4.41 5.24 -0.64
CA THR A 47 -5.22 5.97 -1.62
C THR A 47 -4.74 5.67 -3.03
N SER A 48 -5.66 5.72 -4.00
CA SER A 48 -5.32 5.61 -5.41
C SER A 48 -4.83 6.97 -5.92
N GLY A 49 -3.77 6.94 -6.71
CA GLY A 49 -3.18 8.11 -7.33
C GLY A 49 -3.48 8.20 -8.81
N ASN A 50 -2.53 8.71 -9.55
CA ASN A 50 -2.65 8.88 -10.99
C ASN A 50 -2.65 7.54 -11.72
N GLU A 51 -3.31 7.52 -12.86
CA GLU A 51 -3.35 6.36 -13.73
C GLU A 51 -2.99 6.79 -15.15
N SER A 52 -2.13 6.00 -15.80
CA SER A 52 -1.90 6.12 -17.24
C SER A 52 -2.48 4.91 -17.95
N ARG A 53 -3.00 5.11 -19.15
CA ARG A 53 -3.60 4.06 -19.96
C ARG A 53 -3.03 4.09 -21.36
N GLU A 54 -2.64 2.92 -21.86
CA GLU A 54 -2.09 2.76 -23.20
C GLU A 54 -2.86 1.70 -23.95
N ASP A 55 -3.05 1.90 -25.25
CA ASP A 55 -3.58 0.85 -26.12
C ASP A 55 -2.47 -0.16 -26.39
N GLN A 56 -2.78 -1.43 -26.21
CA GLN A 56 -1.89 -2.49 -26.67
C GLN A 56 -2.05 -2.65 -28.18
N ALA A 57 -0.97 -3.01 -28.86
CA ALA A 57 -0.88 -3.00 -30.31
C ALA A 57 -1.91 -3.89 -30.99
N MET A 58 -2.42 -4.93 -30.33
CA MET A 58 -3.35 -5.90 -30.93
C MET A 58 -4.37 -6.40 -29.92
N GLY A 59 -5.53 -6.83 -30.38
CA GLY A 59 -6.50 -7.60 -29.62
C GLY A 59 -7.52 -6.81 -28.82
N GLY A 60 -7.59 -5.51 -28.97
CA GLY A 60 -8.61 -4.70 -28.29
C GLY A 60 -8.43 -4.54 -26.79
N TYR A 61 -7.24 -4.82 -26.30
CA TYR A 61 -6.88 -4.63 -24.88
C TYR A 61 -6.14 -3.32 -24.67
N ARG A 62 -6.28 -2.80 -23.47
CA ARG A 62 -5.53 -1.64 -22.99
C ARG A 62 -4.74 -2.03 -21.76
N ARG A 63 -3.64 -1.35 -21.55
CA ARG A 63 -2.79 -1.50 -20.38
C ARG A 63 -2.98 -0.29 -19.48
N GLY A 64 -3.20 -0.53 -18.21
CA GLY A 64 -3.28 0.51 -17.20
C GLY A 64 -2.13 0.41 -16.22
N ILE A 65 -1.65 1.57 -15.78
CA ILE A 65 -0.64 1.69 -14.72
C ILE A 65 -1.22 2.64 -13.70
N ILE A 66 -1.53 2.12 -12.51
CA ILE A 66 -2.13 2.89 -11.42
C ILE A 66 -1.09 3.06 -10.32
N GLU A 67 -0.89 4.29 -9.88
CA GLU A 67 -0.13 4.57 -8.67
C GLU A 67 -1.01 4.38 -7.46
N ILE A 68 -0.51 3.63 -6.47
CA ILE A 68 -1.14 3.49 -5.17
C ILE A 68 -0.22 4.16 -4.16
N ASN A 69 -0.75 5.11 -3.43
CA ASN A 69 -0.02 5.83 -2.39
C ASN A 69 -0.30 5.17 -1.04
N ILE A 70 0.75 4.78 -0.34
CA ILE A 70 0.67 4.12 0.95
C ILE A 70 1.46 4.96 1.94
N ARG A 71 0.76 5.51 2.93
CA ARG A 71 1.42 6.18 4.06
C ARG A 71 1.33 5.28 5.27
N GLY A 72 2.46 4.99 5.86
CA GLY A 72 2.53 4.12 7.02
C GLY A 72 2.97 4.87 8.26
N PHE A 73 2.37 4.52 9.39
CA PHE A 73 2.63 5.14 10.67
C PHE A 73 2.96 4.06 11.69
N VAL A 74 4.08 4.25 12.39
CA VAL A 74 4.50 3.36 13.47
C VAL A 74 4.67 4.17 14.73
N ARG A 75 4.61 3.48 15.87
CA ARG A 75 4.83 4.11 17.17
C ARG A 75 5.66 3.18 18.04
N SER A 76 6.72 3.72 18.63
CA SER A 76 7.44 3.01 19.67
C SER A 76 6.65 3.14 20.98
N ASP A 77 6.82 2.18 21.89
CA ASP A 77 6.18 2.25 23.20
C ASP A 77 6.81 3.27 24.13
N GLY A 78 7.94 3.88 23.72
CA GLY A 78 8.62 4.91 24.49
C GLY A 78 9.28 4.39 25.76
N ARG A 79 9.29 3.08 25.99
CA ARG A 79 9.89 2.51 27.19
C ARG A 79 11.42 2.48 27.08
N LYS A 80 12.06 2.80 28.17
CA LYS A 80 13.50 2.64 28.31
C LYS A 80 13.83 1.15 28.16
N GLY A 81 14.70 0.80 27.21
CA GLY A 81 14.99 -0.61 26.92
C GLY A 81 14.04 -1.26 25.94
N SER A 82 13.23 -0.48 25.24
CA SER A 82 12.41 -0.96 24.14
C SER A 82 13.28 -1.70 23.11
N VAL A 83 12.83 -2.89 22.70
CA VAL A 83 13.60 -3.78 21.83
C VAL A 83 13.75 -3.20 20.42
N GLN A 84 12.77 -2.42 19.98
CA GLN A 84 12.79 -1.84 18.64
C GLN A 84 12.60 -0.33 18.67
N SER A 85 13.51 0.36 17.97
CA SER A 85 13.37 1.78 17.73
C SER A 85 12.26 2.07 16.72
N VAL A 86 11.88 3.33 16.61
CA VAL A 86 10.94 3.78 15.57
C VAL A 86 11.47 3.42 14.18
N ASP A 87 12.78 3.59 13.97
CA ASP A 87 13.43 3.28 12.70
C ASP A 87 13.31 1.80 12.34
N GLU A 88 13.58 0.90 13.30
CA GLU A 88 13.44 -0.54 13.07
C GLU A 88 12.00 -0.94 12.76
N LYS A 89 11.04 -0.42 13.53
CA LYS A 89 9.62 -0.72 13.30
C LYS A 89 9.18 -0.27 11.92
N ARG A 90 9.62 0.91 11.51
CA ARG A 90 9.32 1.45 10.19
C ARG A 90 9.90 0.59 9.09
N ASN A 91 11.17 0.23 9.20
CA ASN A 91 11.86 -0.60 8.21
C ASN A 91 11.24 -1.99 8.11
N ASN A 92 10.87 -2.59 9.23
CA ASN A 92 10.23 -3.91 9.25
C ASN A 92 8.85 -3.87 8.58
N LEU A 93 8.09 -2.83 8.82
CA LEU A 93 6.77 -2.67 8.18
C LEU A 93 6.91 -2.47 6.67
N ILE A 94 7.85 -1.64 6.23
CA ILE A 94 8.14 -1.44 4.81
C ILE A 94 8.49 -2.78 4.15
N GLU A 95 9.36 -3.56 4.76
CA GLU A 95 9.77 -4.86 4.24
C GLU A 95 8.57 -5.80 4.07
N ARG A 96 7.68 -5.87 5.06
CA ARG A 96 6.49 -6.73 4.99
C ARG A 96 5.52 -6.28 3.90
N ILE A 97 5.35 -4.99 3.73
CA ILE A 97 4.53 -4.45 2.65
C ILE A 97 5.12 -4.80 1.29
N GLU A 98 6.41 -4.61 1.11
CA GLU A 98 7.08 -4.94 -0.15
C GLU A 98 6.98 -6.44 -0.47
N GLU A 99 7.20 -7.31 0.50
CA GLU A 99 7.04 -8.75 0.32
C GLU A 99 5.63 -9.11 -0.13
N ALA A 100 4.62 -8.54 0.52
CA ALA A 100 3.23 -8.81 0.20
C ALA A 100 2.86 -8.34 -1.21
N LEU A 101 3.33 -7.15 -1.60
CA LEU A 101 3.03 -6.60 -2.92
C LEU A 101 3.78 -7.30 -4.04
N ASN A 102 4.91 -7.93 -3.74
CA ASN A 102 5.71 -8.65 -4.73
C ASN A 102 5.23 -10.09 -4.96
N THR A 103 4.26 -10.58 -4.19
CA THR A 103 3.72 -11.92 -4.43
C THR A 103 2.68 -11.90 -5.53
N THR A 104 2.65 -12.94 -6.36
CA THR A 104 1.73 -13.00 -7.50
C THR A 104 0.32 -13.47 -7.13
N ARG A 105 0.18 -14.27 -6.07
CA ARG A 105 -1.07 -14.94 -5.71
C ARG A 105 -2.23 -14.00 -5.33
N ASN A 106 -1.94 -12.77 -4.97
CA ASN A 106 -2.95 -11.82 -4.48
C ASN A 106 -3.32 -10.76 -5.51
N ARG A 107 -3.04 -11.02 -6.78
CA ARG A 107 -3.17 -9.99 -7.80
C ARG A 107 -4.20 -10.25 -8.88
N GLU A 108 -4.96 -11.32 -8.74
CA GLU A 108 -6.08 -11.55 -9.62
C GLU A 108 -7.19 -10.56 -9.32
N LEU A 109 -7.60 -9.83 -10.35
CA LEU A 109 -8.67 -8.84 -10.25
C LEU A 109 -9.87 -9.33 -11.03
N ALA A 110 -11.06 -9.07 -10.50
CA ALA A 110 -12.31 -9.54 -11.12
C ALA A 110 -12.52 -9.04 -12.54
N THR A 111 -11.99 -7.87 -12.86
CA THR A 111 -12.24 -7.18 -14.15
C THR A 111 -10.98 -6.94 -14.96
N ALA A 112 -9.84 -7.43 -14.51
CA ALA A 112 -8.56 -7.21 -15.17
C ALA A 112 -7.80 -8.53 -15.31
N ARG A 113 -6.91 -8.59 -16.30
CA ARG A 113 -5.96 -9.71 -16.42
C ARG A 113 -4.94 -9.61 -15.31
N ALA A 114 -4.09 -10.64 -15.21
CA ALA A 114 -3.05 -10.67 -14.20
C ALA A 114 -2.33 -9.32 -14.06
N ALA A 115 -2.26 -8.84 -12.85
CA ALA A 115 -1.60 -7.58 -12.52
C ALA A 115 -0.24 -7.85 -11.89
N THR A 116 0.72 -6.99 -12.16
CA THR A 116 1.99 -6.97 -11.46
C THR A 116 2.07 -5.69 -10.63
N THR A 117 2.61 -5.82 -9.44
CA THR A 117 2.76 -4.68 -8.51
C THR A 117 4.20 -4.59 -8.08
N HIS A 118 4.74 -3.40 -8.08
CA HIS A 118 6.06 -3.17 -7.51
C HIS A 118 6.13 -1.79 -6.88
N VAL A 119 6.93 -1.70 -5.83
CA VAL A 119 7.17 -0.45 -5.13
C VAL A 119 8.21 0.33 -5.93
N THR A 120 7.88 1.58 -6.26
CA THR A 120 8.76 2.43 -7.04
C THR A 120 9.53 3.43 -6.20
N SER A 121 9.01 3.79 -5.03
CA SER A 121 9.71 4.70 -4.13
C SER A 121 9.26 4.50 -2.69
N VAL A 122 10.18 4.76 -1.77
CA VAL A 122 9.92 4.82 -0.33
C VAL A 122 10.57 6.09 0.18
N GLU A 123 9.79 6.94 0.82
CA GLU A 123 10.27 8.17 1.41
C GLU A 123 10.04 8.14 2.93
N ILE A 124 11.06 8.46 3.68
CA ILE A 124 10.98 8.54 5.13
C ILE A 124 10.54 9.94 5.52
N VAL A 125 9.47 10.04 6.28
CA VAL A 125 8.94 11.31 6.76
C VAL A 125 9.27 11.44 8.24
N GLU A 126 9.97 12.50 8.59
CA GLU A 126 10.34 12.75 9.97
C GLU A 126 9.13 13.20 10.79
N ARG A 127 8.98 12.59 11.96
CA ARG A 127 7.98 12.99 12.95
C ARG A 127 8.59 13.02 14.33
N THR A 128 7.94 13.77 15.21
CA THR A 128 8.36 13.85 16.61
C THR A 128 8.22 12.46 17.28
N PRO A 129 9.28 11.91 17.87
CA PRO A 129 9.18 10.66 18.62
C PRO A 129 8.05 10.72 19.67
N PRO A 130 7.35 9.61 19.91
CA PRO A 130 7.63 8.22 19.49
C PRO A 130 7.00 7.82 18.14
N LEU A 131 6.59 8.74 17.33
CA LEU A 131 5.96 8.46 16.04
C LEU A 131 6.96 8.39 14.89
N GLY A 132 6.71 7.51 13.94
CA GLY A 132 7.45 7.43 12.68
C GLY A 132 6.49 7.31 11.52
N GLU A 133 6.87 7.84 10.38
CA GLU A 133 6.06 7.82 9.16
C GLU A 133 6.91 7.50 7.95
N PHE A 134 6.32 6.83 6.98
CA PHE A 134 6.89 6.71 5.64
C PHE A 134 5.81 6.91 4.58
N SER A 135 6.23 7.29 3.40
CA SER A 135 5.37 7.40 2.23
C SER A 135 5.93 6.48 1.15
N MET A 136 5.08 5.65 0.59
CA MET A 136 5.45 4.66 -0.40
C MET A 136 4.55 4.83 -1.62
N VAL A 137 5.14 4.68 -2.80
CA VAL A 137 4.39 4.62 -4.05
C VAL A 137 4.59 3.25 -4.66
N ALA A 138 3.48 2.57 -4.94
CA ALA A 138 3.47 1.32 -5.66
C ALA A 138 2.79 1.52 -7.01
N GLU A 139 3.32 0.89 -8.06
CA GLU A 139 2.68 0.88 -9.36
C GLU A 139 2.05 -0.48 -9.60
N VAL A 140 0.79 -0.47 -10.01
CA VAL A 140 0.06 -1.67 -10.41
C VAL A 140 -0.16 -1.63 -11.91
N HIS A 141 0.38 -2.63 -12.60
CA HIS A 141 0.25 -2.79 -14.05
C HIS A 141 -0.81 -3.85 -14.33
N TYR A 142 -1.81 -3.51 -15.09
CA TYR A 142 -2.89 -4.44 -15.42
C TYR A 142 -3.36 -4.24 -16.87
N SER A 143 -4.01 -5.26 -17.40
CA SER A 143 -4.60 -5.22 -18.75
C SER A 143 -6.12 -5.35 -18.65
N PHE A 144 -6.84 -4.66 -19.51
CA PHE A 144 -8.30 -4.72 -19.55
C PHE A 144 -8.81 -4.55 -20.99
N SER A 145 -10.04 -4.99 -21.23
CA SER A 145 -10.67 -4.83 -22.55
C SER A 145 -11.06 -3.38 -22.78
N LYS A 146 -10.95 -2.92 -24.03
CA LYS A 146 -11.48 -1.61 -24.41
C LYS A 146 -12.98 -1.55 -24.11
N GLY A 147 -13.41 -0.43 -23.55
CA GLY A 147 -14.80 -0.22 -23.15
C GLY A 147 -15.10 -0.58 -21.69
N VAL A 148 -14.17 -1.18 -20.98
CA VAL A 148 -14.25 -1.44 -19.54
C VAL A 148 -13.57 -0.28 -18.80
N VAL A 149 -14.22 0.23 -17.76
CA VAL A 149 -13.71 1.40 -17.02
C VAL A 149 -13.07 1.00 -15.71
#